data_9c28cc06176832f132eb62dc963862f8
#
_entry.id   9c28cc06176832f132eb62dc963862f8
#
_cell.length_a   1.000
_cell.length_b   1.000
_cell.length_c   1.000
_cell.angle_alpha   90.00
_cell.angle_beta   90.00
_cell.angle_gamma   90.00
#
_symmetry.space_group_name_H-M   'P 1'
#
loop_
_entity.id
_entity.type
_entity.pdbx_description
1 polymer ?
#
loop_
_entity_poly.entity_id
_entity_poly.type
_entity_poly.pdbx_seq_one_letter_code
_entity_poly.pdbx_strand_id
1 'polypeptide(L)'
;LVKEQKNLQVNDESIRARIYEGLELGIFKRVARGVYKVESQLEQKKATCLLINGDGRDLSFIEDNSIDGIITDHPYDLAKSLTGGNRKFATYELFKYTQKDFQEKMRVLKEGAFCVEFLPEENEVNYQYLYEIKQIAIKEGFKYFTKVPWIKGDFKANTGRKSKNREDIMFFSKGEPRTLKLDAKKNIQLAKENDIDVKGLTSYEVKERLEAHGLSVFYMKGTSGMLPTEFQSEVENFPKEFDFQPRSRTQKVMEAEKPVALMVSIIEYISLPDELLLDQFGGSGNFGIACLNTNRNAIIVEKDEQTFERMKDNIVNTMKDKSEASISIKEVDLDEDMDMEMELM
;
A
#
# COMPACT_ATOMS: atom_id res chain seq x y z
N LEU A 1 39.09 -12.08 14.95
CA LEU A 1 38.12 -13.05 14.38
C LEU A 1 37.35 -12.47 13.20
N VAL A 2 36.66 -11.31 13.33
CA VAL A 2 35.92 -10.71 12.23
C VAL A 2 36.82 -10.22 11.09
N LYS A 3 38.00 -9.68 11.38
CA LYS A 3 39.02 -9.30 10.40
C LYS A 3 39.58 -10.51 9.64
N GLU A 4 39.86 -11.58 10.36
CA GLU A 4 40.47 -12.79 9.78
C GLU A 4 39.52 -13.54 8.85
N GLN A 5 38.24 -13.60 9.20
CA GLN A 5 37.22 -14.31 8.40
C GLN A 5 36.80 -13.59 7.11
N LYS A 6 36.95 -12.27 7.02
CA LYS A 6 36.46 -11.48 5.85
C LYS A 6 37.55 -10.68 5.14
N ASN A 7 38.84 -10.81 5.52
CA ASN A 7 39.94 -10.04 4.92
C ASN A 7 39.68 -8.50 4.86
N LEU A 8 39.01 -7.96 5.92
CA LEU A 8 38.63 -6.56 5.98
C LEU A 8 39.78 -5.67 6.42
N GLN A 9 40.18 -4.70 5.61
CA GLN A 9 41.14 -3.64 5.96
C GLN A 9 40.46 -2.55 6.80
N VAL A 10 39.96 -2.88 7.98
CA VAL A 10 39.32 -1.93 8.89
C VAL A 10 40.17 -1.86 10.18
N ASN A 11 40.40 -0.67 10.74
CA ASN A 11 41.18 -0.53 11.97
C ASN A 11 40.35 -1.00 13.21
N ASP A 12 41.05 -1.32 14.29
CA ASP A 12 40.42 -1.88 15.51
C ASP A 12 39.51 -0.87 16.22
N GLU A 13 39.84 0.42 16.14
CA GLU A 13 38.98 1.49 16.69
C GLU A 13 37.65 1.57 16.02
N SER A 14 37.63 1.51 14.68
CA SER A 14 36.37 1.50 13.91
C SER A 14 35.51 0.28 14.24
N ILE A 15 36.12 -0.90 14.42
CA ILE A 15 35.37 -2.10 14.81
C ILE A 15 34.81 -1.95 16.22
N ARG A 16 35.58 -1.42 17.16
CA ARG A 16 35.12 -1.17 18.53
C ARG A 16 34.00 -0.16 18.57
N ALA A 17 34.12 0.95 17.87
CA ALA A 17 33.06 1.98 17.76
C ALA A 17 31.75 1.37 17.29
N ARG A 18 31.77 0.54 16.23
CA ARG A 18 30.58 -0.14 15.72
C ARG A 18 29.99 -1.16 16.67
N ILE A 19 30.82 -1.84 17.45
CA ILE A 19 30.36 -2.77 18.51
C ILE A 19 29.67 -1.98 19.63
N TYR A 20 30.23 -0.85 20.06
CA TYR A 20 29.61 -0.01 21.10
C TYR A 20 28.31 0.61 20.62
N GLU A 21 28.28 1.13 19.38
CA GLU A 21 27.06 1.61 18.73
C GLU A 21 25.98 0.52 18.67
N GLY A 22 26.35 -0.68 18.28
CA GLY A 22 25.42 -1.83 18.25
C GLY A 22 24.95 -2.30 19.63
N LEU A 23 25.74 -2.09 20.69
CA LEU A 23 25.31 -2.32 22.07
C LEU A 23 24.29 -1.29 22.54
N GLU A 24 24.50 -0.01 22.21
CA GLU A 24 23.57 1.09 22.52
C GLU A 24 22.24 0.94 21.76
N LEU A 25 22.30 0.44 20.53
CA LEU A 25 21.13 0.17 19.71
C LEU A 25 20.44 -1.18 19.99
N GLY A 26 20.95 -1.97 20.97
CA GLY A 26 20.41 -3.29 21.27
C GLY A 26 20.67 -4.37 20.20
N ILE A 27 21.45 -4.05 19.17
CA ILE A 27 21.83 -5.00 18.09
C ILE A 27 22.78 -6.07 18.61
N PHE A 28 23.65 -5.70 19.58
CA PHE A 28 24.57 -6.61 20.22
C PHE A 28 24.28 -6.69 21.71
N LYS A 29 24.42 -7.90 22.27
CA LYS A 29 24.46 -8.13 23.71
C LYS A 29 25.82 -8.66 24.09
N ARG A 30 26.45 -8.04 25.08
CA ARG A 30 27.70 -8.52 25.62
C ARG A 30 27.46 -9.76 26.47
N VAL A 31 27.99 -10.91 26.05
CA VAL A 31 27.86 -12.20 26.77
C VAL A 31 29.07 -12.54 27.60
N ALA A 32 30.27 -12.02 27.24
CA ALA A 32 31.51 -12.12 28.03
C ALA A 32 32.47 -10.98 27.65
N ARG A 33 33.60 -10.86 28.32
CA ARG A 33 34.62 -9.87 28.00
C ARG A 33 35.13 -10.09 26.55
N GLY A 34 34.84 -9.14 25.65
CA GLY A 34 35.22 -9.22 24.22
C GLY A 34 34.39 -10.18 23.39
N VAL A 35 33.30 -10.76 23.94
CA VAL A 35 32.38 -11.64 23.24
C VAL A 35 31.01 -11.00 23.19
N TYR A 36 30.51 -10.81 21.99
CA TYR A 36 29.21 -10.18 21.73
C TYR A 36 28.35 -11.13 20.90
N LYS A 37 27.10 -11.29 21.30
CA LYS A 37 26.07 -11.98 20.52
C LYS A 37 25.30 -10.94 19.74
N VAL A 38 25.10 -11.16 18.47
CA VAL A 38 24.09 -10.39 17.71
C VAL A 38 22.75 -10.81 18.29
N GLU A 39 22.09 -9.93 19.02
CA GLU A 39 20.67 -10.06 19.22
C GLU A 39 20.05 -9.56 17.91
N SER A 40 19.88 -10.45 16.99
CA SER A 40 19.08 -10.22 15.80
C SER A 40 17.60 -10.17 16.20
N GLN A 41 17.24 -9.09 16.84
CA GLN A 41 15.89 -8.64 17.08
C GLN A 41 15.87 -7.11 17.00
N LEU A 42 16.32 -6.58 15.88
CA LEU A 42 15.35 -5.88 15.06
C LEU A 42 14.45 -7.02 14.55
N GLU A 43 13.36 -7.32 15.24
CA GLU A 43 12.25 -7.99 14.62
C GLU A 43 12.01 -7.16 13.36
N GLN A 44 12.39 -7.71 12.20
CA GLN A 44 11.94 -7.12 10.94
C GLN A 44 10.44 -7.16 11.08
N LYS A 45 9.83 -5.99 11.23
CA LYS A 45 8.40 -5.87 11.37
C LYS A 45 7.81 -6.61 10.18
N LYS A 46 7.13 -7.72 10.46
CA LYS A 46 6.57 -8.56 9.40
C LYS A 46 5.48 -7.76 8.73
N ALA A 47 5.55 -7.61 7.42
CA ALA A 47 4.40 -7.09 6.69
C ALA A 47 3.22 -8.03 6.90
N THR A 48 2.11 -7.50 7.36
CA THR A 48 0.92 -8.27 7.74
C THR A 48 -0.20 -8.00 6.74
N CYS A 49 -0.88 -9.06 6.31
CA CYS A 49 -2.10 -8.97 5.53
C CYS A 49 -3.25 -9.58 6.32
N LEU A 50 -4.19 -8.74 6.73
CA LEU A 50 -5.38 -9.10 7.47
C LEU A 50 -6.53 -9.33 6.49
N LEU A 51 -7.13 -10.51 6.51
CA LEU A 51 -8.23 -10.89 5.63
C LEU A 51 -9.53 -10.98 6.44
N ILE A 52 -10.54 -10.27 5.97
CA ILE A 52 -11.85 -10.18 6.65
C ILE A 52 -12.94 -10.62 5.69
N ASN A 53 -13.70 -11.63 6.06
CA ASN A 53 -14.93 -11.98 5.35
C ASN A 53 -16.07 -11.11 5.88
N GLY A 54 -16.48 -10.09 5.12
CA GLY A 54 -17.46 -9.11 5.59
C GLY A 54 -17.88 -8.11 4.52
N ASP A 55 -18.77 -7.20 4.88
CA ASP A 55 -19.21 -6.13 3.98
C ASP A 55 -18.22 -4.95 4.01
N GLY A 56 -17.45 -4.75 2.94
CA GLY A 56 -16.48 -3.66 2.81
C GLY A 56 -17.05 -2.25 2.90
N ARG A 57 -18.36 -2.09 2.97
CA ARG A 57 -19.04 -0.82 3.25
C ARG A 57 -19.17 -0.52 4.74
N ASP A 58 -19.04 -1.55 5.58
CA ASP A 58 -18.98 -1.42 7.02
C ASP A 58 -17.53 -1.38 7.48
N LEU A 59 -17.05 -0.21 7.84
CA LEU A 59 -15.71 0.02 8.37
C LEU A 59 -15.72 0.31 9.88
N SER A 60 -16.81 -0.01 10.59
CA SER A 60 -16.98 0.28 12.02
C SER A 60 -15.91 -0.35 12.91
N PHE A 61 -15.29 -1.43 12.43
CA PHE A 61 -14.19 -2.13 13.10
C PHE A 61 -12.83 -1.45 12.93
N ILE A 62 -12.71 -0.44 12.06
CA ILE A 62 -11.46 0.30 11.82
C ILE A 62 -11.49 1.60 12.63
N GLU A 63 -10.43 1.86 13.36
CA GLU A 63 -10.27 3.09 14.13
C GLU A 63 -10.19 4.35 13.25
N ASP A 64 -10.60 5.48 13.81
CA ASP A 64 -10.49 6.77 13.16
C ASP A 64 -9.02 7.13 12.89
N ASN A 65 -8.73 7.66 11.69
CA ASN A 65 -7.39 8.12 11.32
C ASN A 65 -6.29 7.05 11.47
N SER A 66 -6.62 5.77 11.23
CA SER A 66 -5.67 4.66 11.34
C SER A 66 -5.09 4.22 9.99
N ILE A 67 -5.78 4.45 8.88
CA ILE A 67 -5.42 3.97 7.54
C ILE A 67 -4.56 4.99 6.79
N ASP A 68 -3.43 4.54 6.26
CA ASP A 68 -2.46 5.34 5.51
C ASP A 68 -2.81 5.50 4.02
N GLY A 69 -3.71 4.67 3.50
CA GLY A 69 -4.23 4.78 2.14
C GLY A 69 -5.30 3.74 1.84
N ILE A 70 -6.27 4.11 1.01
CA ILE A 70 -7.30 3.20 0.48
C ILE A 70 -7.05 3.03 -1.00
N ILE A 71 -7.04 1.78 -1.50
CA ILE A 71 -7.02 1.45 -2.92
C ILE A 71 -8.10 0.41 -3.15
N THR A 72 -9.12 0.73 -3.93
CA THR A 72 -10.30 -0.13 -4.01
C THR A 72 -10.99 -0.08 -5.37
N ASP A 73 -11.68 -1.18 -5.71
CA ASP A 73 -12.45 -1.38 -6.94
C ASP A 73 -13.86 -1.88 -6.57
N HIS A 74 -14.76 -0.93 -6.28
CA HIS A 74 -16.10 -1.32 -5.86
C HIS A 74 -16.93 -1.98 -6.99
N PRO A 75 -17.81 -2.90 -6.66
CA PRO A 75 -18.69 -3.56 -7.64
C PRO A 75 -19.81 -2.60 -8.11
N TYR A 76 -19.49 -1.72 -9.06
CA TYR A 76 -20.40 -0.66 -9.51
C TYR A 76 -21.57 -1.16 -10.35
N ASP A 77 -22.78 -0.67 -10.04
CA ASP A 77 -24.00 -0.91 -10.80
C ASP A 77 -24.06 0.01 -12.03
N LEU A 78 -23.59 -0.50 -13.15
CA LEU A 78 -23.72 0.15 -14.44
C LEU A 78 -24.42 -0.77 -15.43
N ALA A 79 -25.24 -0.21 -16.31
CA ALA A 79 -26.04 -0.97 -17.28
C ALA A 79 -25.24 -1.98 -18.14
N LYS A 80 -23.94 -1.74 -18.35
CA LYS A 80 -23.05 -2.68 -19.03
C LYS A 80 -22.56 -3.84 -18.15
N SER A 81 -22.56 -3.69 -16.83
CA SER A 81 -22.26 -4.78 -15.91
C SER A 81 -23.32 -5.88 -15.99
N LEU A 82 -24.55 -5.52 -16.39
CA LEU A 82 -25.70 -6.41 -16.52
C LEU A 82 -25.86 -7.01 -17.92
N THR A 83 -25.27 -6.41 -18.98
CA THR A 83 -25.58 -6.74 -20.38
C THR A 83 -24.45 -7.44 -21.15
N GLY A 84 -23.47 -7.99 -20.50
CA GLY A 84 -22.29 -8.66 -21.10
C GLY A 84 -22.58 -9.97 -21.88
N GLY A 85 -23.70 -10.06 -22.60
CA GLY A 85 -24.10 -11.26 -23.37
C GLY A 85 -24.41 -12.46 -22.45
N ASN A 86 -24.23 -13.70 -22.91
CA ASN A 86 -24.42 -14.92 -22.12
C ASN A 86 -23.42 -15.12 -20.96
N ARG A 87 -22.66 -14.08 -20.59
CA ARG A 87 -21.72 -14.10 -19.48
C ARG A 87 -22.43 -13.54 -18.25
N LYS A 88 -22.69 -14.40 -17.27
CA LYS A 88 -22.98 -13.93 -15.92
C LYS A 88 -21.69 -13.29 -15.37
N PHE A 89 -21.53 -11.97 -15.55
CA PHE A 89 -20.56 -11.21 -14.80
C PHE A 89 -21.07 -11.18 -13.38
N ALA A 90 -20.28 -11.76 -12.50
CA ALA A 90 -20.38 -11.73 -11.07
C ALA A 90 -21.71 -12.17 -10.43
N THR A 91 -21.58 -13.00 -9.44
CA THR A 91 -22.64 -13.40 -8.50
C THR A 91 -22.76 -12.43 -7.32
N TYR A 92 -21.94 -11.34 -7.28
CA TYR A 92 -21.93 -10.40 -6.17
C TYR A 92 -22.90 -9.22 -6.40
N GLU A 93 -23.36 -8.67 -5.28
CA GLU A 93 -24.27 -7.53 -5.24
C GLU A 93 -23.59 -6.26 -5.77
N LEU A 94 -24.16 -5.70 -6.83
CA LEU A 94 -23.73 -4.41 -7.38
C LEU A 94 -24.39 -3.26 -6.61
N PHE A 95 -23.65 -2.18 -6.38
CA PHE A 95 -24.20 -1.01 -5.70
C PHE A 95 -23.64 0.30 -6.27
N LYS A 96 -24.30 1.40 -5.92
CA LYS A 96 -23.78 2.76 -6.11
C LYS A 96 -23.32 3.30 -4.77
N TYR A 97 -22.19 3.99 -4.76
CA TYR A 97 -21.75 4.70 -3.58
C TYR A 97 -22.77 5.72 -3.08
N THR A 98 -22.89 5.80 -1.78
CA THR A 98 -23.67 6.78 -1.06
C THR A 98 -22.75 7.73 -0.30
N GLN A 99 -23.33 8.77 0.28
CA GLN A 99 -22.61 9.70 1.13
C GLN A 99 -21.94 8.95 2.31
N LYS A 100 -22.64 7.98 2.92
CA LYS A 100 -22.13 7.19 4.05
C LYS A 100 -20.83 6.45 3.71
N ASP A 101 -20.73 5.90 2.52
CA ASP A 101 -19.53 5.17 2.10
C ASP A 101 -18.28 6.08 2.10
N PHE A 102 -18.42 7.33 1.66
CA PHE A 102 -17.32 8.31 1.70
C PHE A 102 -17.09 8.92 3.09
N GLN A 103 -18.12 9.00 3.94
CA GLN A 103 -17.95 9.38 5.35
C GLN A 103 -17.08 8.38 6.08
N GLU A 104 -17.31 7.09 5.92
CA GLU A 104 -16.51 6.04 6.53
C GLU A 104 -15.07 6.05 6.01
N LYS A 105 -14.87 6.15 4.69
CA LYS A 105 -13.53 6.32 4.10
C LYS A 105 -12.80 7.55 4.68
N MET A 106 -13.51 8.67 4.82
CA MET A 106 -12.96 9.89 5.39
C MET A 106 -12.61 9.72 6.88
N ARG A 107 -13.44 8.99 7.62
CA ARG A 107 -13.22 8.72 9.05
C ARG A 107 -11.93 7.94 9.28
N VAL A 108 -11.77 6.81 8.58
CA VAL A 108 -10.66 5.88 8.82
C VAL A 108 -9.32 6.37 8.26
N LEU A 109 -9.32 7.20 7.21
CA LEU A 109 -8.09 7.71 6.61
C LEU A 109 -7.38 8.72 7.52
N LYS A 110 -6.05 8.66 7.55
CA LYS A 110 -5.18 9.68 8.13
C LYS A 110 -5.20 10.96 7.30
N GLU A 111 -4.92 12.10 7.94
CA GLU A 111 -4.81 13.38 7.25
C GLU A 111 -3.71 13.34 6.18
N GLY A 112 -4.02 13.85 5.00
CA GLY A 112 -3.15 13.83 3.83
C GLY A 112 -3.08 12.49 3.08
N ALA A 113 -3.69 11.43 3.60
CA ALA A 113 -3.70 10.12 2.95
C ALA A 113 -4.61 10.09 1.72
N PHE A 114 -4.31 9.16 0.80
CA PHE A 114 -5.05 9.01 -0.45
C PHE A 114 -6.14 7.95 -0.36
N CYS A 115 -7.26 8.24 -1.03
CA CYS A 115 -8.29 7.27 -1.43
C CYS A 115 -8.24 7.13 -2.95
N VAL A 116 -7.96 5.92 -3.43
CA VAL A 116 -7.80 5.59 -4.85
C VAL A 116 -8.92 4.65 -5.27
N GLU A 117 -9.68 5.07 -6.25
CA GLU A 117 -10.83 4.34 -6.79
C GLU A 117 -10.55 3.89 -8.23
N PHE A 118 -10.69 2.59 -8.50
CA PHE A 118 -10.78 2.09 -9.85
C PHE A 118 -12.19 2.30 -10.39
N LEU A 119 -12.30 2.90 -11.56
CA LEU A 119 -13.57 3.27 -12.18
C LEU A 119 -13.55 2.91 -13.66
N PRO A 120 -14.70 2.65 -14.26
CA PRO A 120 -14.77 2.45 -15.70
C PRO A 120 -14.35 3.72 -16.45
N GLU A 121 -13.82 3.55 -17.67
CA GLU A 121 -13.58 4.71 -18.56
C GLU A 121 -14.86 5.53 -18.72
N GLU A 122 -14.73 6.84 -18.57
CA GLU A 122 -15.86 7.77 -18.73
C GLU A 122 -16.43 7.74 -20.16
N ASN A 123 -17.74 7.63 -20.25
CA ASN A 123 -18.49 7.65 -21.52
C ASN A 123 -19.91 8.22 -21.32
N GLU A 124 -20.68 8.33 -22.42
CA GLU A 124 -22.02 8.91 -22.40
C GLU A 124 -23.01 8.23 -21.42
N VAL A 125 -22.78 6.97 -21.07
CA VAL A 125 -23.70 6.20 -20.21
C VAL A 125 -23.36 6.37 -18.74
N ASN A 126 -22.06 6.52 -18.40
CA ASN A 126 -21.60 6.48 -17.02
C ASN A 126 -21.07 7.82 -16.48
N TYR A 127 -20.93 8.86 -17.32
CA TYR A 127 -20.34 10.14 -16.91
C TYR A 127 -21.04 10.75 -15.70
N GLN A 128 -22.36 10.62 -15.64
CA GLN A 128 -23.14 11.14 -14.52
C GLN A 128 -22.79 10.43 -13.21
N TYR A 129 -22.69 9.10 -13.22
CA TYR A 129 -22.30 8.32 -12.05
C TYR A 129 -20.88 8.67 -11.58
N LEU A 130 -19.94 8.79 -12.50
CA LEU A 130 -18.56 9.18 -12.16
C LEU A 130 -18.49 10.61 -11.59
N TYR A 131 -19.33 11.50 -12.12
CA TYR A 131 -19.47 12.84 -11.59
C TYR A 131 -20.09 12.83 -10.18
N GLU A 132 -21.11 12.01 -9.94
CA GLU A 132 -21.76 11.85 -8.63
C GLU A 132 -20.76 11.35 -7.58
N ILE A 133 -19.94 10.33 -7.89
CA ILE A 133 -18.86 9.84 -7.01
C ILE A 133 -17.95 11.00 -6.60
N LYS A 134 -17.49 11.77 -7.58
CA LYS A 134 -16.61 12.92 -7.32
C LYS A 134 -17.30 13.97 -6.43
N GLN A 135 -18.57 14.26 -6.69
CA GLN A 135 -19.32 15.24 -5.90
C GLN A 135 -19.54 14.76 -4.45
N ILE A 136 -19.88 13.49 -4.26
CA ILE A 136 -20.04 12.90 -2.92
C ILE A 136 -18.70 12.97 -2.15
N ALA A 137 -17.61 12.55 -2.77
CA ALA A 137 -16.28 12.60 -2.15
C ALA A 137 -15.92 14.03 -1.72
N ILE A 138 -16.07 15.01 -2.61
CA ILE A 138 -15.77 16.44 -2.31
C ILE A 138 -16.67 16.95 -1.18
N LYS A 139 -17.95 16.61 -1.20
CA LYS A 139 -18.89 17.02 -0.16
C LYS A 139 -18.51 16.51 1.23
N GLU A 140 -17.94 15.31 1.29
CA GLU A 140 -17.45 14.71 2.55
C GLU A 140 -16.04 15.19 2.95
N GLY A 141 -15.47 16.14 2.23
CA GLY A 141 -14.23 16.81 2.60
C GLY A 141 -12.99 16.30 1.84
N PHE A 142 -13.14 15.31 0.97
CA PHE A 142 -12.05 14.88 0.11
C PHE A 142 -11.66 15.98 -0.88
N LYS A 143 -10.37 16.10 -1.15
CA LYS A 143 -9.85 16.87 -2.27
C LYS A 143 -9.69 15.94 -3.48
N TYR A 144 -10.26 16.30 -4.59
CA TYR A 144 -9.96 15.64 -5.85
C TYR A 144 -8.53 15.99 -6.26
N PHE A 145 -7.69 14.96 -6.40
CA PHE A 145 -6.29 15.13 -6.77
C PHE A 145 -6.10 15.00 -8.28
N THR A 146 -6.41 13.82 -8.84
CA THR A 146 -6.28 13.57 -10.27
C THR A 146 -7.03 12.31 -10.70
N LYS A 147 -7.11 12.12 -12.00
CA LYS A 147 -7.60 10.90 -12.66
C LYS A 147 -6.55 10.43 -13.66
N VAL A 148 -6.11 9.18 -13.54
CA VAL A 148 -5.08 8.57 -14.38
C VAL A 148 -5.69 7.38 -15.11
N PRO A 149 -5.65 7.32 -16.43
CA PRO A 149 -6.12 6.17 -17.17
C PRO A 149 -5.18 4.98 -17.01
N TRP A 150 -5.75 3.78 -16.86
CA TRP A 150 -5.04 2.52 -16.99
C TRP A 150 -5.38 1.86 -18.31
N ILE A 151 -4.40 1.71 -19.18
CA ILE A 151 -4.55 1.11 -20.51
C ILE A 151 -4.34 -0.40 -20.41
N LYS A 152 -5.37 -1.17 -20.78
CA LYS A 152 -5.38 -2.64 -20.76
C LYS A 152 -4.93 -3.29 -22.06
N GLY A 153 -4.48 -2.50 -23.02
CA GLY A 153 -4.10 -2.91 -24.35
C GLY A 153 -5.13 -2.59 -25.44
N ASP A 154 -4.79 -2.88 -26.67
CA ASP A 154 -5.65 -2.64 -27.85
C ASP A 154 -6.75 -3.69 -27.94
N PHE A 155 -7.97 -3.25 -28.08
CA PHE A 155 -9.13 -4.10 -28.35
C PHE A 155 -9.62 -3.90 -29.80
N LYS A 156 -9.74 -5.00 -30.56
CA LYS A 156 -10.43 -4.97 -31.85
C LYS A 156 -11.92 -5.19 -31.59
N ALA A 157 -12.70 -4.14 -31.62
CA ALA A 157 -14.16 -4.27 -31.60
C ALA A 157 -14.65 -4.94 -32.88
N ASN A 158 -15.71 -5.74 -32.80
CA ASN A 158 -16.37 -6.38 -33.96
C ASN A 158 -16.85 -5.39 -35.00
N THR A 159 -16.89 -4.08 -34.69
CA THR A 159 -17.23 -2.96 -35.55
C THR A 159 -16.05 -2.44 -36.40
N GLY A 160 -14.88 -3.09 -36.35
CA GLY A 160 -13.71 -2.65 -37.10
C GLY A 160 -13.00 -1.40 -36.56
N ARG A 161 -13.49 -0.81 -35.50
CA ARG A 161 -12.83 0.32 -34.82
C ARG A 161 -11.80 -0.21 -33.80
N LYS A 162 -10.57 0.31 -33.86
CA LYS A 162 -9.61 0.14 -32.76
C LYS A 162 -10.12 0.96 -31.56
N SER A 163 -10.44 0.30 -30.47
CA SER A 163 -10.66 0.96 -29.20
C SER A 163 -9.58 0.51 -28.22
N LYS A 164 -9.01 1.44 -27.48
CA LYS A 164 -8.18 1.11 -26.33
C LYS A 164 -9.10 0.66 -25.21
N ASN A 165 -8.83 -0.51 -24.64
CA ASN A 165 -9.52 -0.95 -23.43
C ASN A 165 -8.84 -0.30 -22.24
N ARG A 166 -9.53 0.59 -21.54
CA ARG A 166 -8.98 1.32 -20.40
C ARG A 166 -9.97 1.39 -19.24
N GLU A 167 -9.46 1.62 -18.07
CA GLU A 167 -10.16 2.05 -16.87
C GLU A 167 -9.56 3.37 -16.39
N ASP A 168 -10.34 4.13 -15.63
CA ASP A 168 -9.87 5.34 -14.98
C ASP A 168 -9.51 5.03 -13.53
N ILE A 169 -8.41 5.57 -13.03
CA ILE A 169 -8.00 5.49 -11.64
C ILE A 169 -8.11 6.89 -11.07
N MET A 170 -9.04 7.07 -10.13
CA MET A 170 -9.33 8.38 -9.55
C MET A 170 -8.68 8.49 -8.16
N PHE A 171 -7.97 9.57 -7.94
CA PHE A 171 -7.26 9.85 -6.70
C PHE A 171 -7.91 11.00 -5.96
N PHE A 172 -8.23 10.76 -4.71
CA PHE A 172 -8.68 11.76 -3.74
C PHE A 172 -7.71 11.78 -2.57
N SER A 173 -7.66 12.90 -1.83
CA SER A 173 -6.90 12.97 -0.58
C SER A 173 -7.78 13.51 0.55
N LYS A 174 -7.53 13.03 1.76
CA LYS A 174 -8.09 13.64 2.97
C LYS A 174 -7.29 14.91 3.26
N GLY A 175 -7.91 16.07 3.07
CA GLY A 175 -7.21 17.35 3.19
C GLY A 175 -6.11 17.55 2.14
N GLU A 176 -5.04 18.25 2.49
CA GLU A 176 -3.88 18.43 1.60
C GLU A 176 -3.10 17.12 1.50
N PRO A 177 -2.75 16.66 0.27
CA PRO A 177 -1.96 15.45 0.11
C PRO A 177 -0.67 15.53 0.91
N ARG A 178 -0.38 14.50 1.71
CA ARG A 178 0.88 14.43 2.44
C ARG A 178 2.04 14.29 1.48
N THR A 179 3.15 14.96 1.81
CA THR A 179 4.39 14.80 1.08
C THR A 179 5.14 13.60 1.66
N LEU A 180 5.44 12.62 0.84
CA LEU A 180 6.25 11.45 1.21
C LEU A 180 7.75 11.66 0.95
N LYS A 181 8.12 12.81 0.38
CA LYS A 181 9.51 13.17 0.11
C LYS A 181 10.19 13.67 1.38
N LEU A 182 11.23 12.99 1.81
CA LEU A 182 12.02 13.38 2.97
C LEU A 182 12.78 14.69 2.71
N ASP A 183 12.82 15.56 3.71
CA ASP A 183 13.69 16.75 3.69
C ASP A 183 15.10 16.35 4.12
N ALA A 184 15.89 15.85 3.15
CA ALA A 184 17.24 15.35 3.41
C ALA A 184 18.12 16.39 4.14
N LYS A 185 17.98 17.68 3.82
CA LYS A 185 18.80 18.72 4.48
C LYS A 185 18.43 18.85 5.96
N LYS A 186 17.15 18.92 6.28
CA LYS A 186 16.71 19.04 7.68
C LYS A 186 16.98 17.78 8.47
N ASN A 187 16.80 16.61 7.87
CA ASN A 187 17.07 15.34 8.55
C ASN A 187 18.57 15.14 8.82
N ILE A 188 19.45 15.49 7.90
CA ILE A 188 20.90 15.51 8.15
C ILE A 188 21.28 16.52 9.23
N GLN A 189 20.64 17.69 9.24
CA GLN A 189 20.86 18.68 10.28
C GLN A 189 20.38 18.18 11.66
N LEU A 190 19.20 17.57 11.72
CA LEU A 190 18.67 16.95 12.94
C LEU A 190 19.62 15.86 13.46
N ALA A 191 20.16 15.02 12.57
CA ALA A 191 21.12 14.00 12.94
C ALA A 191 22.39 14.62 13.55
N LYS A 192 22.92 15.69 12.96
CA LYS A 192 24.09 16.42 13.51
C LYS A 192 23.81 17.03 14.88
N GLU A 193 22.64 17.59 15.08
CA GLU A 193 22.24 18.22 16.35
C GLU A 193 22.10 17.19 17.48
N ASN A 194 21.96 15.92 17.14
CA ASN A 194 21.83 14.79 18.08
C ASN A 194 23.03 13.84 18.04
N ASP A 195 24.18 14.26 17.46
CA ASP A 195 25.42 13.47 17.37
C ASP A 195 25.26 12.11 16.69
N ILE A 196 24.29 11.99 15.77
CA ILE A 196 23.99 10.76 15.01
C ILE A 196 24.79 10.78 13.69
N ASP A 197 25.66 9.77 13.49
CA ASP A 197 26.40 9.62 12.25
C ASP A 197 25.50 9.07 11.12
N VAL A 198 25.28 9.88 10.10
CA VAL A 198 24.48 9.54 8.91
C VAL A 198 25.29 9.68 7.62
N LYS A 199 26.62 9.71 7.72
CA LYS A 199 27.50 9.91 6.55
C LYS A 199 27.40 8.72 5.59
N GLY A 200 27.10 9.02 4.33
CA GLY A 200 27.01 8.01 3.27
C GLY A 200 25.70 7.22 3.26
N LEU A 201 24.73 7.58 4.10
CA LEU A 201 23.42 6.97 4.13
C LEU A 201 22.49 7.62 3.11
N THR A 202 21.57 6.84 2.55
CA THR A 202 20.45 7.34 1.77
C THR A 202 19.46 8.10 2.65
N SER A 203 18.59 8.90 2.07
CA SER A 203 17.56 9.63 2.84
C SER A 203 16.65 8.70 3.66
N TYR A 204 16.40 7.50 3.16
CA TYR A 204 15.60 6.50 3.86
C TYR A 204 16.35 5.91 5.07
N GLU A 205 17.60 5.52 4.90
CA GLU A 205 18.43 5.03 6.00
C GLU A 205 18.65 6.11 7.08
N VAL A 206 18.76 7.38 6.67
CA VAL A 206 18.76 8.51 7.63
C VAL A 206 17.45 8.58 8.41
N LYS A 207 16.30 8.42 7.74
CA LYS A 207 14.99 8.35 8.41
C LYS A 207 14.97 7.24 9.44
N GLU A 208 15.26 5.99 9.04
CA GLU A 208 15.26 4.84 9.96
C GLU A 208 16.16 5.07 11.17
N ARG A 209 17.34 5.64 10.96
CA ARG A 209 18.28 5.91 12.05
C ARG A 209 17.77 6.99 13.00
N LEU A 210 17.18 8.05 12.52
CA LEU A 210 16.57 9.11 13.34
C LEU A 210 15.39 8.55 14.16
N GLU A 211 14.52 7.77 13.53
CA GLU A 211 13.37 7.14 14.19
C GLU A 211 13.81 6.13 15.26
N ALA A 212 14.86 5.35 15.02
CA ALA A 212 15.46 4.46 16.00
C ALA A 212 15.99 5.19 17.25
N HIS A 213 16.33 6.48 17.11
CA HIS A 213 16.69 7.37 18.22
C HIS A 213 15.51 8.15 18.81
N GLY A 214 14.27 7.80 18.43
CA GLY A 214 13.05 8.45 18.91
C GLY A 214 12.82 9.85 18.34
N LEU A 215 13.47 10.20 17.24
CA LEU A 215 13.38 11.51 16.60
C LEU A 215 12.38 11.49 15.45
N SER A 216 11.49 12.48 15.40
CA SER A 216 10.58 12.66 14.28
C SER A 216 11.30 13.27 13.08
N VAL A 217 11.15 12.65 11.92
CA VAL A 217 11.76 13.13 10.68
C VAL A 217 10.97 14.26 10.02
N PHE A 218 11.69 15.07 9.24
CA PHE A 218 11.09 16.14 8.46
C PHE A 218 10.80 15.68 7.05
N TYR A 219 9.59 15.96 6.60
CA TYR A 219 9.19 15.89 5.21
C TYR A 219 9.22 17.28 4.58
N MET A 220 9.44 17.35 3.27
CA MET A 220 9.37 18.62 2.56
C MET A 220 7.95 19.17 2.69
N LYS A 221 7.83 20.48 2.94
CA LYS A 221 6.53 21.14 2.80
C LYS A 221 6.22 21.17 1.32
N GLY A 222 5.33 20.32 0.89
CA GLY A 222 5.15 20.09 -0.52
C GLY A 222 4.21 21.05 -1.18
N THR A 223 4.52 21.37 -2.37
CA THR A 223 3.54 21.53 -3.42
C THR A 223 2.92 20.16 -3.64
N SER A 224 1.59 20.10 -3.67
CA SER A 224 0.79 18.93 -3.96
C SER A 224 1.43 18.00 -4.99
N GLY A 225 1.48 16.72 -4.71
CA GLY A 225 1.87 15.69 -5.67
C GLY A 225 3.34 15.31 -5.70
N MET A 226 4.14 15.72 -4.73
CA MET A 226 5.52 15.23 -4.62
C MET A 226 5.55 13.88 -3.90
N LEU A 227 5.96 12.90 -4.61
CA LEU A 227 6.02 11.51 -4.24
C LEU A 227 7.35 11.15 -3.59
N PRO A 228 7.42 9.99 -2.90
CA PRO A 228 8.66 9.55 -2.30
C PRO A 228 9.74 9.41 -3.37
N THR A 229 10.91 9.98 -3.12
CA THR A 229 12.03 9.93 -4.06
C THR A 229 12.68 8.56 -4.12
N GLU A 230 12.56 7.79 -3.06
CA GLU A 230 13.15 6.45 -2.95
C GLU A 230 12.52 5.46 -3.94
N PHE A 231 11.23 5.63 -4.21
CA PHE A 231 10.49 4.75 -5.13
C PHE A 231 10.38 5.31 -6.54
N GLN A 232 10.90 6.51 -6.78
CA GLN A 232 10.67 7.28 -8.00
C GLN A 232 11.90 8.01 -8.47
N SER A 233 13.07 7.43 -8.25
CA SER A 233 14.33 7.98 -8.78
C SER A 233 14.30 8.22 -10.28
N GLU A 234 13.43 7.51 -11.01
CA GLU A 234 13.27 7.58 -12.46
C GLU A 234 12.00 8.32 -12.93
N VAL A 235 11.09 8.69 -12.00
CA VAL A 235 9.81 9.35 -12.33
C VAL A 235 9.72 10.70 -11.64
N GLU A 236 9.98 11.76 -12.37
CA GLU A 236 9.93 13.13 -11.84
C GLU A 236 8.50 13.67 -11.67
N ASN A 237 7.54 13.13 -12.43
CA ASN A 237 6.16 13.61 -12.50
C ASN A 237 5.17 12.48 -12.29
N PHE A 238 3.93 12.83 -11.89
CA PHE A 238 2.83 11.88 -11.80
C PHE A 238 2.59 11.23 -13.18
N PRO A 239 2.52 9.89 -13.27
CA PRO A 239 2.31 9.24 -14.55
C PRO A 239 0.96 9.65 -15.14
N LYS A 240 0.93 9.88 -16.45
CA LYS A 240 -0.31 10.23 -17.16
C LYS A 240 -1.23 9.03 -17.34
N GLU A 241 -0.65 7.85 -17.43
CA GLU A 241 -1.35 6.58 -17.61
C GLU A 241 -0.49 5.42 -17.07
N PHE A 242 -1.15 4.35 -16.64
CA PHE A 242 -0.48 3.11 -16.28
C PHE A 242 -0.65 2.11 -17.42
N ASP A 243 0.44 1.64 -18.01
CA ASP A 243 0.45 0.65 -19.10
C ASP A 243 0.84 -0.73 -18.56
N PHE A 244 -0.07 -1.36 -17.82
CA PHE A 244 0.11 -2.70 -17.29
C PHE A 244 -0.86 -3.66 -17.96
N GLN A 245 -0.33 -4.71 -18.56
CA GLN A 245 -1.15 -5.72 -19.20
C GLN A 245 -1.78 -6.67 -18.18
N PRO A 246 -3.09 -6.91 -18.25
CA PRO A 246 -3.73 -7.91 -17.40
C PRO A 246 -3.25 -9.32 -17.77
N ARG A 247 -3.28 -10.24 -16.80
CA ARG A 247 -3.02 -11.66 -17.06
C ARG A 247 -3.95 -12.21 -18.15
N SER A 248 -3.48 -13.22 -18.88
CA SER A 248 -4.35 -13.96 -19.81
C SER A 248 -5.49 -14.66 -19.05
N ARG A 249 -6.58 -15.02 -19.76
CA ARG A 249 -7.74 -15.68 -19.13
C ARG A 249 -7.40 -16.92 -18.34
N THR A 250 -6.41 -17.70 -18.79
CA THR A 250 -5.96 -18.93 -18.14
C THR A 250 -5.12 -18.69 -16.88
N GLN A 251 -4.63 -17.45 -16.71
CA GLN A 251 -3.77 -17.06 -15.58
C GLN A 251 -4.51 -16.21 -14.54
N LYS A 252 -5.74 -15.80 -14.85
CA LYS A 252 -6.54 -14.97 -13.93
C LYS A 252 -7.20 -15.80 -12.84
N VAL A 253 -7.16 -15.29 -11.63
CA VAL A 253 -7.96 -15.80 -10.50
C VAL A 253 -9.41 -15.37 -10.67
N MET A 254 -9.63 -14.14 -11.15
CA MET A 254 -10.95 -13.55 -11.45
C MET A 254 -10.92 -12.74 -12.75
N GLU A 255 -12.09 -12.57 -13.40
CA GLU A 255 -12.16 -11.84 -14.67
C GLU A 255 -11.75 -10.36 -14.57
N ALA A 256 -12.11 -9.69 -13.47
CA ALA A 256 -11.88 -8.25 -13.24
C ALA A 256 -10.62 -7.92 -12.44
N GLU A 257 -9.71 -8.89 -12.23
CA GLU A 257 -8.53 -8.67 -11.38
C GLU A 257 -7.63 -7.54 -11.90
N LYS A 258 -7.11 -6.75 -10.97
CA LYS A 258 -6.09 -5.75 -11.26
C LYS A 258 -4.70 -6.41 -11.18
N PRO A 259 -3.76 -6.11 -12.11
CA PRO A 259 -2.41 -6.67 -12.06
C PRO A 259 -1.65 -6.28 -10.80
N VAL A 260 -0.89 -7.21 -10.23
CA VAL A 260 -0.05 -6.93 -9.05
C VAL A 260 0.92 -5.78 -9.32
N ALA A 261 1.54 -5.73 -10.51
CA ALA A 261 2.47 -4.65 -10.86
C ALA A 261 1.81 -3.26 -10.87
N LEU A 262 0.55 -3.16 -11.32
CA LEU A 262 -0.23 -1.91 -11.24
C LEU A 262 -0.48 -1.53 -9.78
N MET A 263 -0.90 -2.49 -8.95
CA MET A 263 -1.12 -2.26 -7.52
C MET A 263 0.17 -1.81 -6.83
N VAL A 264 1.32 -2.46 -7.10
CA VAL A 264 2.64 -2.06 -6.60
C VAL A 264 2.93 -0.60 -6.94
N SER A 265 2.77 -0.20 -8.21
CA SER A 265 3.01 1.18 -8.62
C SER A 265 2.15 2.20 -7.87
N ILE A 266 0.88 1.89 -7.65
CA ILE A 266 -0.03 2.77 -6.91
C ILE A 266 0.35 2.81 -5.43
N ILE A 267 0.61 1.65 -4.81
CA ILE A 267 0.99 1.52 -3.40
C ILE A 267 2.25 2.32 -3.10
N GLU A 268 3.30 2.13 -3.89
CA GLU A 268 4.56 2.87 -3.74
C GLU A 268 4.38 4.38 -3.93
N TYR A 269 3.37 4.76 -4.73
CA TYR A 269 3.05 6.14 -5.01
C TYR A 269 2.39 6.86 -3.83
N ILE A 270 1.54 6.19 -3.06
CA ILE A 270 0.71 6.80 -2.02
C ILE A 270 1.17 6.48 -0.60
N SER A 271 2.12 5.57 -0.42
CA SER A 271 2.49 5.06 0.92
C SER A 271 3.98 4.80 1.08
N LEU A 272 4.41 4.70 2.33
CA LEU A 272 5.75 4.26 2.74
C LEU A 272 5.71 2.80 3.23
N PRO A 273 6.86 2.07 3.28
CA PRO A 273 6.93 0.79 3.98
C PRO A 273 6.39 0.88 5.40
N ASP A 274 5.90 -0.25 5.92
CA ASP A 274 5.27 -0.44 7.23
C ASP A 274 3.91 0.28 7.42
N GLU A 275 3.45 1.07 6.45
CA GLU A 275 2.15 1.72 6.51
C GLU A 275 1.00 0.75 6.24
N LEU A 276 -0.17 1.07 6.81
CA LEU A 276 -1.38 0.26 6.74
C LEU A 276 -2.32 0.75 5.63
N LEU A 277 -2.60 -0.14 4.69
CA LEU A 277 -3.46 0.13 3.55
C LEU A 277 -4.74 -0.71 3.59
N LEU A 278 -5.82 -0.18 3.02
CA LEU A 278 -7.12 -0.84 2.99
C LEU A 278 -7.59 -1.08 1.55
N ASP A 279 -8.08 -2.31 1.29
CA ASP A 279 -8.95 -2.61 0.17
C ASP A 279 -10.29 -3.14 0.67
N GLN A 280 -11.37 -2.45 0.33
CA GLN A 280 -12.73 -2.76 0.79
C GLN A 280 -13.40 -3.89 0.01
N PHE A 281 -12.87 -4.24 -1.19
CA PHE A 281 -13.47 -5.21 -2.10
C PHE A 281 -12.37 -6.08 -2.70
N GLY A 282 -11.89 -7.03 -1.91
CA GLY A 282 -10.63 -7.75 -2.10
C GLY A 282 -10.48 -8.54 -3.40
N GLY A 283 -11.58 -9.07 -3.92
CA GLY A 283 -11.64 -9.76 -5.20
C GLY A 283 -10.59 -10.86 -5.36
N SER A 284 -9.56 -10.62 -6.17
CA SER A 284 -8.48 -11.61 -6.39
C SER A 284 -7.41 -11.63 -5.30
N GLY A 285 -7.35 -10.63 -4.42
CA GLY A 285 -6.29 -10.47 -3.42
C GLY A 285 -4.96 -9.93 -3.95
N ASN A 286 -4.90 -9.51 -5.21
CA ASN A 286 -3.67 -8.97 -5.80
C ASN A 286 -3.18 -7.70 -5.09
N PHE A 287 -4.07 -6.95 -4.44
CA PHE A 287 -3.72 -5.84 -3.56
C PHE A 287 -2.87 -6.32 -2.37
N GLY A 288 -3.29 -7.36 -1.65
CA GLY A 288 -2.54 -7.93 -0.53
C GLY A 288 -1.16 -8.44 -0.95
N ILE A 289 -1.09 -9.14 -2.09
CA ILE A 289 0.19 -9.59 -2.67
C ILE A 289 1.11 -8.39 -2.94
N ALA A 290 0.56 -7.30 -3.48
CA ALA A 290 1.33 -6.08 -3.76
C ALA A 290 1.81 -5.39 -2.48
N CYS A 291 0.96 -5.29 -1.44
CA CYS A 291 1.34 -4.77 -0.13
C CYS A 291 2.47 -5.58 0.49
N LEU A 292 2.34 -6.90 0.56
CA LEU A 292 3.36 -7.78 1.11
C LEU A 292 4.67 -7.74 0.30
N ASN A 293 4.60 -7.59 -1.03
CA ASN A 293 5.77 -7.43 -1.89
C ASN A 293 6.54 -6.14 -1.64
N THR A 294 5.85 -5.11 -1.18
CA THR A 294 6.39 -3.77 -0.97
C THR A 294 6.60 -3.42 0.50
N ASN A 295 6.48 -4.41 1.39
CA ASN A 295 6.59 -4.24 2.84
C ASN A 295 5.56 -3.24 3.42
N ARG A 296 4.30 -3.34 2.99
CA ARG A 296 3.16 -2.61 3.55
C ARG A 296 2.22 -3.58 4.23
N ASN A 297 1.56 -3.10 5.27
CA ASN A 297 0.48 -3.83 5.93
C ASN A 297 -0.82 -3.63 5.13
N ALA A 298 -1.69 -4.61 5.15
CA ALA A 298 -2.95 -4.58 4.43
C ALA A 298 -4.11 -5.08 5.28
N ILE A 299 -5.25 -4.41 5.15
CA ILE A 299 -6.57 -4.95 5.52
C ILE A 299 -7.33 -5.15 4.21
N ILE A 300 -7.91 -6.33 4.03
CA ILE A 300 -8.69 -6.66 2.85
C ILE A 300 -10.03 -7.22 3.29
N VAL A 301 -11.10 -6.62 2.79
CA VAL A 301 -12.46 -7.07 3.07
C VAL A 301 -13.08 -7.66 1.80
N GLU A 302 -13.69 -8.85 1.91
CA GLU A 302 -14.42 -9.50 0.82
C GLU A 302 -15.70 -10.13 1.36
N LYS A 303 -16.83 -9.77 0.76
CA LYS A 303 -18.16 -10.18 1.24
C LYS A 303 -18.55 -11.57 0.80
N ASP A 304 -18.24 -11.93 -0.44
CA ASP A 304 -18.60 -13.24 -1.00
C ASP A 304 -17.65 -14.32 -0.48
N GLU A 305 -18.17 -15.27 0.29
CA GLU A 305 -17.37 -16.33 0.92
C GLU A 305 -16.53 -17.14 -0.09
N GLN A 306 -17.09 -17.46 -1.26
CA GLN A 306 -16.33 -18.21 -2.27
C GLN A 306 -15.21 -17.38 -2.88
N THR A 307 -15.43 -16.09 -3.06
CA THR A 307 -14.42 -15.15 -3.54
C THR A 307 -13.36 -14.94 -2.47
N PHE A 308 -13.76 -14.83 -1.20
CA PHE A 308 -12.87 -14.73 -0.05
C PHE A 308 -11.89 -15.92 0.02
N GLU A 309 -12.38 -17.14 -0.06
CA GLU A 309 -11.52 -18.33 -0.05
C GLU A 309 -10.54 -18.37 -1.24
N ARG A 310 -11.00 -17.99 -2.44
CA ARG A 310 -10.10 -17.89 -3.62
C ARG A 310 -9.05 -16.79 -3.46
N MET A 311 -9.44 -15.66 -2.88
CA MET A 311 -8.53 -14.55 -2.55
C MET A 311 -7.44 -15.00 -1.58
N LYS A 312 -7.83 -15.64 -0.49
CA LYS A 312 -6.94 -16.22 0.52
C LYS A 312 -5.95 -17.21 -0.10
N ASP A 313 -6.47 -18.17 -0.87
CA ASP A 313 -5.66 -19.17 -1.58
C ASP A 313 -4.65 -18.51 -2.53
N ASN A 314 -5.07 -17.49 -3.28
CA ASN A 314 -4.17 -16.77 -4.19
C ASN A 314 -3.03 -16.09 -3.44
N ILE A 315 -3.33 -15.38 -2.35
CA ILE A 315 -2.32 -14.69 -1.53
C ILE A 315 -1.36 -15.72 -0.92
N VAL A 316 -1.88 -16.73 -0.23
CA VAL A 316 -1.09 -17.76 0.43
C VAL A 316 -0.18 -18.50 -0.58
N ASN A 317 -0.74 -18.94 -1.70
CA ASN A 317 0.02 -19.67 -2.72
C ASN A 317 1.10 -18.81 -3.39
N THR A 318 0.80 -17.55 -3.66
CA THR A 318 1.76 -16.63 -4.28
C THR A 318 2.91 -16.28 -3.32
N MET A 319 2.64 -16.26 -2.01
CA MET A 319 3.61 -15.85 -1.00
C MET A 319 4.34 -17.02 -0.34
N LYS A 320 4.08 -18.27 -0.73
CA LYS A 320 4.69 -19.48 -0.13
C LYS A 320 6.22 -19.48 -0.06
N ASP A 321 6.86 -18.91 -1.07
CA ASP A 321 8.33 -18.89 -1.17
C ASP A 321 8.96 -17.75 -0.35
N LYS A 322 8.16 -16.85 0.20
CA LYS A 322 8.65 -15.81 1.11
C LYS A 322 8.81 -16.40 2.51
N SER A 323 9.94 -16.09 3.13
CA SER A 323 10.24 -16.53 4.50
C SER A 323 9.12 -16.08 5.45
N GLU A 324 8.61 -17.01 6.26
CA GLU A 324 7.65 -16.73 7.35
C GLU A 324 8.17 -15.67 8.34
N ALA A 325 9.46 -15.37 8.30
CA ALA A 325 10.07 -14.32 9.09
C ALA A 325 9.76 -12.90 8.58
N SER A 326 9.34 -12.75 7.32
CA SER A 326 9.14 -11.44 6.65
C SER A 326 7.70 -11.06 6.41
N ILE A 327 6.75 -11.99 6.44
CA ILE A 327 5.33 -11.73 6.19
C ILE A 327 4.43 -12.51 7.16
N SER A 328 3.23 -11.99 7.39
CA SER A 328 2.18 -12.64 8.16
C SER A 328 0.85 -12.48 7.40
N ILE A 329 0.11 -13.57 7.26
CA ILE A 329 -1.24 -13.56 6.70
C ILE A 329 -2.17 -14.05 7.79
N LYS A 330 -3.15 -13.25 8.17
CA LYS A 330 -4.09 -13.54 9.24
C LYS A 330 -5.52 -13.43 8.72
N GLU A 331 -6.36 -14.28 9.21
CA GLU A 331 -7.81 -14.22 9.02
C GLU A 331 -8.44 -13.81 10.34
N VAL A 332 -9.40 -12.89 10.30
CA VAL A 332 -10.10 -12.39 11.48
C VAL A 332 -11.58 -12.64 11.32
N ASP A 333 -12.17 -13.27 12.29
CA ASP A 333 -13.62 -13.37 12.45
C ASP A 333 -14.10 -12.14 13.22
N LEU A 334 -14.96 -11.33 12.59
CA LEU A 334 -15.48 -10.10 13.19
C LEU A 334 -16.34 -10.35 14.43
N ASP A 335 -16.88 -11.56 14.59
CA ASP A 335 -17.77 -11.90 15.68
C ASP A 335 -17.03 -12.39 16.95
N GLU A 336 -15.78 -12.86 16.85
CA GLU A 336 -15.06 -13.47 17.97
C GLU A 336 -13.74 -12.80 18.40
N ASP A 337 -12.97 -12.14 17.51
CA ASP A 337 -11.55 -11.88 17.80
C ASP A 337 -11.07 -10.42 17.59
N MET A 338 -11.92 -9.48 17.19
CA MET A 338 -11.49 -8.16 16.72
C MET A 338 -10.73 -7.28 17.74
N ASP A 339 -11.09 -7.38 19.03
CA ASP A 339 -10.49 -6.52 20.07
C ASP A 339 -9.03 -6.89 20.39
N MET A 340 -8.62 -8.13 20.11
CA MET A 340 -7.26 -8.62 20.46
C MET A 340 -6.20 -8.42 19.36
N GLU A 341 -6.58 -8.39 18.09
CA GLU A 341 -5.61 -8.35 16.98
C GLU A 341 -5.27 -6.95 16.44
N MET A 342 -6.17 -5.99 16.62
CA MET A 342 -5.90 -4.59 16.24
C MET A 342 -4.84 -3.92 17.13
N GLU A 343 -4.66 -4.36 18.38
CA GLU A 343 -3.57 -3.90 19.27
C GLU A 343 -2.18 -4.42 18.84
N LEU A 344 -2.12 -5.41 17.92
CA LEU A 344 -0.87 -6.05 17.49
C LEU A 344 -0.35 -5.53 16.14
N MET A 345 -1.05 -4.61 15.48
CA MET A 345 -0.66 -3.96 14.22
C MET A 345 -0.15 -2.53 14.45
#